data_b509d9536d3fcfc16faf33c1de7a13ca
#
_entry.id   b509d9536d3fcfc16faf33c1de7a13ca
#
_cell.length_a   1.000
_cell.length_b   1.000
_cell.length_c   1.000
_cell.angle_alpha   90.00
_cell.angle_beta   90.00
_cell.angle_gamma   90.00
#
_symmetry.space_group_name_H-M   'P 1'
#
loop_
_entity.id
_entity.type
_entity.pdbx_description
1 polymer ?
#
loop_
_entity_poly.entity_id
_entity_poly.type
_entity_poly.pdbx_seq_one_letter_code
_entity_poly.pdbx_strand_id
1 'polypeptide(L)'
;MIAITGAGEYLDIIRPYDEILLNKLKDDPYVLCFPTAAGLESKERIQYWLDLGDEHFTKLNVHHKSIRALNVDDYNKPETLAEIEKANFIYFSGGNPNHLYDTLSSSLAWEKLLSIHNNGGILAGCSAGAMIMGEKMNKGKGFGFFKNSMVLPHWNEVLYKAILSSSKQIHKSKYKILGLEMN
;
A
#
# COMPACT_ATOMS: atom_id res chain seq x y z
N MET A 1 5.50 3.78 -10.94
CA MET A 1 4.10 3.28 -11.18
C MET A 1 3.38 3.16 -9.86
N ILE A 2 2.03 3.30 -9.81
CA ILE A 2 1.20 2.98 -8.63
C ILE A 2 0.36 1.75 -8.94
N ALA A 3 0.37 0.76 -8.03
CA ALA A 3 -0.46 -0.45 -8.10
C ALA A 3 -1.32 -0.56 -6.84
N ILE A 4 -2.60 -0.84 -7.00
CA ILE A 4 -3.53 -0.93 -5.86
C ILE A 4 -4.46 -2.13 -6.00
N THR A 5 -4.71 -2.81 -4.87
CA THR A 5 -5.68 -3.90 -4.78
C THR A 5 -6.63 -3.69 -3.59
N GLY A 6 -7.83 -4.26 -3.66
CA GLY A 6 -8.85 -4.14 -2.60
C GLY A 6 -8.62 -5.09 -1.44
N ALA A 7 -8.11 -6.28 -1.71
CA ALA A 7 -7.84 -7.34 -0.75
C ALA A 7 -6.92 -8.39 -1.39
N GLY A 8 -6.55 -9.41 -0.61
CA GLY A 8 -5.85 -10.60 -1.11
C GLY A 8 -4.33 -10.43 -1.25
N GLU A 9 -3.76 -9.38 -0.62
CA GLU A 9 -2.30 -9.18 -0.65
C GLU A 9 -1.55 -10.42 -0.20
N TYR A 10 -0.48 -10.71 -0.93
CA TYR A 10 0.41 -11.86 -0.70
C TYR A 10 -0.25 -13.24 -0.86
N LEU A 11 -1.53 -13.32 -1.28
CA LEU A 11 -2.19 -14.59 -1.58
C LEU A 11 -1.90 -15.04 -3.01
N ASP A 12 -2.06 -16.34 -3.25
CA ASP A 12 -1.81 -16.95 -4.56
C ASP A 12 -2.62 -16.31 -5.71
N ILE A 13 -3.80 -15.80 -5.41
CA ILE A 13 -4.66 -15.13 -6.40
C ILE A 13 -4.05 -13.82 -6.94
N ILE A 14 -3.23 -13.12 -6.14
CA ILE A 14 -2.58 -11.87 -6.55
C ILE A 14 -1.25 -12.13 -7.27
N ARG A 15 -0.64 -13.30 -7.09
CA ARG A 15 0.68 -13.63 -7.64
C ARG A 15 0.84 -13.32 -9.14
N PRO A 16 -0.10 -13.67 -10.04
CA PRO A 16 0.05 -13.34 -11.46
C PRO A 16 0.10 -11.84 -11.74
N TYR A 17 -0.57 -11.03 -10.92
CA TYR A 17 -0.54 -9.57 -11.06
C TYR A 17 0.79 -8.98 -10.59
N ASP A 18 1.33 -9.50 -9.48
CA ASP A 18 2.66 -9.09 -8.99
C ASP A 18 3.76 -9.51 -9.97
N GLU A 19 3.67 -10.69 -10.61
CA GLU A 19 4.57 -11.08 -11.72
C GLU A 19 4.54 -10.07 -12.88
N ILE A 20 3.34 -9.63 -13.27
CA ILE A 20 3.19 -8.61 -14.32
C ILE A 20 3.84 -7.29 -13.90
N LEU A 21 3.69 -6.89 -12.64
CA LEU A 21 4.29 -5.66 -12.11
C LEU A 21 5.81 -5.75 -12.07
N LEU A 22 6.35 -6.86 -11.56
CA LEU A 22 7.80 -7.12 -11.50
C LEU A 22 8.44 -7.06 -12.89
N ASN A 23 7.79 -7.65 -13.90
CA ASN A 23 8.24 -7.63 -15.29
C ASN A 23 8.19 -6.24 -15.96
N LYS A 24 7.59 -5.23 -15.31
CA LYS A 24 7.58 -3.84 -15.81
C LYS A 24 8.76 -3.02 -15.27
N LEU A 25 9.48 -3.51 -14.30
CA LEU A 25 10.69 -2.86 -13.80
C LEU A 25 11.79 -2.95 -14.86
N LYS A 26 12.62 -1.91 -14.93
CA LYS A 26 13.74 -1.85 -15.88
C LYS A 26 14.95 -2.61 -15.37
N ASP A 27 15.15 -2.55 -14.05
CA ASP A 27 16.25 -3.17 -13.33
C ASP A 27 15.76 -4.39 -12.58
N ASP A 28 16.68 -5.24 -12.12
CA ASP A 28 16.36 -6.41 -11.32
C ASP A 28 15.48 -6.03 -10.12
N PRO A 29 14.35 -6.73 -9.90
CA PRO A 29 13.45 -6.41 -8.82
C PRO A 29 14.09 -6.54 -7.44
N TYR A 30 13.98 -5.48 -6.64
CA TYR A 30 14.19 -5.54 -5.20
C TYR A 30 12.95 -5.02 -4.48
N VAL A 31 12.23 -5.93 -3.83
CA VAL A 31 10.94 -5.66 -3.19
C VAL A 31 11.11 -5.43 -1.70
N LEU A 32 10.52 -4.36 -1.18
CA LEU A 32 10.35 -4.16 0.26
C LEU A 32 8.88 -4.21 0.64
N CYS A 33 8.56 -5.04 1.64
CA CYS A 33 7.22 -5.16 2.21
C CYS A 33 7.16 -4.48 3.57
N PHE A 34 6.15 -3.63 3.78
CA PHE A 34 5.96 -2.86 5.01
C PHE A 34 4.60 -3.16 5.65
N PRO A 35 4.55 -3.74 6.86
CA PRO A 35 3.32 -3.99 7.60
C PRO A 35 2.90 -2.78 8.45
N THR A 36 3.31 -1.58 8.10
CA THR A 36 3.15 -0.36 8.89
C THR A 36 1.69 -0.08 9.26
N ALA A 37 0.75 -0.35 8.35
CA ALA A 37 -0.67 -0.17 8.62
C ALA A 37 -1.15 -1.03 9.80
N ALA A 38 -0.53 -2.18 10.03
CA ALA A 38 -0.81 -3.07 11.17
C ALA A 38 -0.01 -2.70 12.43
N GLY A 39 0.72 -1.59 12.44
CA GLY A 39 1.62 -1.19 13.54
C GLY A 39 0.95 -0.98 14.89
N LEU A 40 -0.38 -0.80 14.92
CA LEU A 40 -1.19 -0.67 16.14
C LEU A 40 -1.86 -2.00 16.54
N GLU A 41 -1.63 -3.08 15.80
CA GLU A 41 -2.20 -4.40 16.05
C GLU A 41 -1.28 -5.25 16.96
N SER A 42 -1.66 -6.51 17.23
CA SER A 42 -0.85 -7.40 18.04
C SER A 42 0.48 -7.77 17.36
N LYS A 43 1.46 -8.19 18.17
CA LYS A 43 2.77 -8.62 17.65
C LYS A 43 2.63 -9.79 16.67
N GLU A 44 1.70 -10.70 16.95
CA GLU A 44 1.40 -11.88 16.12
C GLU A 44 0.84 -11.45 14.76
N ARG A 45 -0.03 -10.44 14.75
CA ARG A 45 -0.61 -9.92 13.50
C ARG A 45 0.43 -9.21 12.64
N ILE A 46 1.31 -8.44 13.26
CA ILE A 46 2.43 -7.80 12.57
C ILE A 46 3.38 -8.86 12.00
N GLN A 47 3.71 -9.90 12.79
CA GLN A 47 4.58 -10.98 12.32
C GLN A 47 3.93 -11.75 11.16
N TYR A 48 2.63 -12.03 11.24
CA TYR A 48 1.88 -12.64 10.15
C TYR A 48 2.07 -11.90 8.81
N TRP A 49 2.00 -10.56 8.81
CA TRP A 49 2.20 -9.79 7.60
C TRP A 49 3.63 -9.83 7.06
N LEU A 50 4.62 -9.85 7.96
CA LEU A 50 6.04 -9.99 7.58
C LEU A 50 6.28 -11.35 6.93
N ASP A 51 5.83 -12.43 7.57
CA ASP A 51 6.02 -13.81 7.09
C ASP A 51 5.30 -14.02 5.75
N LEU A 52 4.09 -13.51 5.61
CA LEU A 52 3.29 -13.65 4.40
C LEU A 52 3.92 -12.91 3.21
N GLY A 53 4.46 -11.72 3.44
CA GLY A 53 5.19 -10.97 2.42
C GLY A 53 6.46 -11.71 1.97
N ASP A 54 7.25 -12.21 2.92
CA ASP A 54 8.47 -12.96 2.63
C ASP A 54 8.15 -14.27 1.89
N GLU A 55 7.12 -15.01 2.30
CA GLU A 55 6.70 -16.23 1.63
C GLU A 55 6.26 -15.95 0.17
N HIS A 56 5.46 -14.91 -0.04
CA HIS A 56 4.94 -14.54 -1.36
C HIS A 56 6.07 -14.22 -2.35
N PHE A 57 6.98 -13.33 -1.98
CA PHE A 57 8.07 -12.91 -2.87
C PHE A 57 9.18 -13.95 -2.98
N THR A 58 9.34 -14.86 -2.00
CA THR A 58 10.15 -16.08 -2.15
C THR A 58 9.59 -16.96 -3.28
N LYS A 59 8.27 -17.18 -3.33
CA LYS A 59 7.61 -17.96 -4.40
C LYS A 59 7.77 -17.32 -5.78
N LEU A 60 7.90 -16.00 -5.84
CA LEU A 60 8.17 -15.23 -7.06
C LEU A 60 9.65 -15.22 -7.46
N ASN A 61 10.53 -15.79 -6.61
CA ASN A 61 11.97 -15.90 -6.84
C ASN A 61 12.64 -14.53 -7.15
N VAL A 62 12.25 -13.49 -6.42
CA VAL A 62 12.83 -12.16 -6.52
C VAL A 62 13.54 -11.75 -5.24
N HIS A 63 14.51 -10.83 -5.34
CA HIS A 63 15.13 -10.25 -4.17
C HIS A 63 14.10 -9.42 -3.40
N HIS A 64 13.92 -9.73 -2.11
CA HIS A 64 12.90 -9.07 -1.29
C HIS A 64 13.32 -9.02 0.18
N LYS A 65 12.62 -8.19 0.94
CA LYS A 65 12.76 -8.09 2.39
C LYS A 65 11.48 -7.52 3.00
N SER A 66 10.92 -8.18 4.01
CA SER A 66 9.90 -7.59 4.86
C SER A 66 10.55 -6.81 6.00
N ILE A 67 10.25 -5.52 6.10
CA ILE A 67 10.85 -4.62 7.09
C ILE A 67 9.82 -4.25 8.14
N ARG A 68 10.15 -4.53 9.42
CA ARG A 68 9.34 -4.17 10.58
C ARG A 68 9.47 -2.67 10.90
N ALA A 69 9.02 -1.81 9.99
CA ALA A 69 8.91 -0.38 10.24
C ALA A 69 7.45 -0.04 10.56
N LEU A 70 7.16 0.24 11.83
CA LEU A 70 5.80 0.38 12.37
C LEU A 70 5.44 1.81 12.74
N ASN A 71 6.43 2.69 12.84
CA ASN A 71 6.29 4.09 13.25
C ASN A 71 7.37 4.95 12.58
N VAL A 72 7.33 6.26 12.83
CA VAL A 72 8.25 7.25 12.25
C VAL A 72 9.70 6.94 12.56
N ASP A 73 9.99 6.56 13.82
CA ASP A 73 11.37 6.29 14.25
C ASP A 73 11.94 5.07 13.52
N ASP A 74 11.14 4.03 13.29
CA ASP A 74 11.58 2.86 12.52
C ASP A 74 11.92 3.21 11.07
N TYR A 75 11.14 4.09 10.44
CA TYR A 75 11.43 4.56 9.08
C TYR A 75 12.64 5.48 9.00
N ASN A 76 12.93 6.23 10.07
CA ASN A 76 14.06 7.16 10.12
C ASN A 76 15.39 6.49 10.50
N LYS A 77 15.40 5.19 10.80
CA LYS A 77 16.63 4.43 11.05
C LYS A 77 17.51 4.42 9.81
N PRO A 78 18.84 4.66 9.95
CA PRO A 78 19.76 4.65 8.81
C PRO A 78 19.69 3.36 7.99
N GLU A 79 19.54 2.20 8.65
CA GLU A 79 19.42 0.90 8.00
C GLU A 79 18.14 0.76 7.18
N THR A 80 17.00 1.27 7.66
CA THR A 80 15.73 1.28 6.91
C THR A 80 15.82 2.18 5.70
N LEU A 81 16.37 3.39 5.86
CA LEU A 81 16.55 4.33 4.77
C LEU A 81 17.49 3.78 3.69
N ALA A 82 18.58 3.11 4.10
CA ALA A 82 19.52 2.48 3.17
C ALA A 82 18.91 1.31 2.39
N GLU A 83 17.99 0.55 2.99
CA GLU A 83 17.25 -0.49 2.26
C GLU A 83 16.27 0.12 1.26
N ILE A 84 15.54 1.17 1.65
CA ILE A 84 14.60 1.87 0.76
C ILE A 84 15.33 2.42 -0.47
N GLU A 85 16.54 2.97 -0.32
CA GLU A 85 17.32 3.52 -1.44
C GLU A 85 17.72 2.47 -2.49
N LYS A 86 17.83 1.21 -2.11
CA LYS A 86 18.20 0.11 -3.03
C LYS A 86 16.99 -0.47 -3.75
N ALA A 87 15.78 -0.31 -3.18
CA ALA A 87 14.58 -0.93 -3.67
C ALA A 87 14.00 -0.20 -4.89
N ASN A 88 13.31 -0.95 -5.74
CA ASN A 88 12.54 -0.41 -6.86
C ASN A 88 11.07 -0.85 -6.84
N PHE A 89 10.67 -1.66 -5.84
CA PHE A 89 9.29 -2.04 -5.60
C PHE A 89 8.98 -1.99 -4.10
N ILE A 90 8.01 -1.19 -3.71
CA ILE A 90 7.55 -1.05 -2.32
C ILE A 90 6.12 -1.55 -2.21
N TYR A 91 5.85 -2.40 -1.23
CA TYR A 91 4.52 -2.94 -0.96
C TYR A 91 4.03 -2.56 0.44
N PHE A 92 2.88 -1.90 0.54
CA PHE A 92 2.21 -1.57 1.80
C PHE A 92 1.02 -2.49 2.01
N SER A 93 1.02 -3.29 3.06
CA SER A 93 -0.07 -4.19 3.42
C SER A 93 -1.27 -3.48 4.07
N GLY A 94 -2.31 -4.24 4.39
CA GLY A 94 -3.52 -3.77 5.04
C GLY A 94 -3.36 -3.44 6.53
N GLY A 95 -4.39 -2.82 7.11
CA GLY A 95 -4.47 -2.39 8.52
C GLY A 95 -5.11 -1.01 8.67
N ASN A 96 -4.53 -0.13 9.49
CA ASN A 96 -5.02 1.21 9.73
C ASN A 96 -4.44 2.23 8.73
N PRO A 97 -5.24 2.78 7.79
CA PRO A 97 -4.73 3.69 6.76
C PRO A 97 -4.29 5.05 7.31
N ASN A 98 -4.90 5.55 8.40
CA ASN A 98 -4.48 6.81 8.99
C ASN A 98 -3.11 6.66 9.66
N HIS A 99 -2.89 5.57 10.41
CA HIS A 99 -1.59 5.27 11.01
C HIS A 99 -0.49 5.15 9.94
N LEU A 100 -0.77 4.44 8.83
CA LEU A 100 0.16 4.33 7.71
C LEU A 100 0.48 5.70 7.10
N TYR A 101 -0.54 6.49 6.80
CA TYR A 101 -0.35 7.83 6.23
C TYR A 101 0.43 8.77 7.16
N ASP A 102 0.05 8.84 8.44
CA ASP A 102 0.69 9.72 9.42
C ASP A 102 2.16 9.33 9.64
N THR A 103 2.44 8.02 9.70
CA THR A 103 3.80 7.50 9.82
C THR A 103 4.67 7.89 8.61
N LEU A 104 4.20 7.59 7.40
CA LEU A 104 4.96 7.87 6.19
C LEU A 104 5.15 9.36 5.97
N SER A 105 4.09 10.17 6.08
CA SER A 105 4.14 11.61 5.83
C SER A 105 5.02 12.38 6.82
N SER A 106 5.27 11.81 7.99
CA SER A 106 6.13 12.39 9.04
C SER A 106 7.55 11.85 9.03
N SER A 107 7.87 10.88 8.16
CA SER A 107 9.18 10.23 8.11
C SER A 107 10.07 10.79 6.99
N LEU A 108 11.40 10.68 7.18
CA LEU A 108 12.40 10.97 6.15
C LEU A 108 12.32 9.98 4.97
N ALA A 109 11.70 8.80 5.19
CA ALA A 109 11.55 7.79 4.17
C ALA A 109 10.62 8.24 3.03
N TRP A 110 9.65 9.12 3.29
CA TRP A 110 8.66 9.49 2.29
C TRP A 110 9.27 10.08 1.01
N GLU A 111 10.24 10.98 1.14
CA GLU A 111 10.96 11.56 -0.01
C GLU A 111 11.70 10.48 -0.83
N LYS A 112 12.26 9.47 -0.16
CA LYS A 112 12.92 8.35 -0.84
C LYS A 112 11.92 7.46 -1.58
N LEU A 113 10.78 7.18 -0.98
CA LEU A 113 9.68 6.43 -1.60
C LEU A 113 9.14 7.16 -2.85
N LEU A 114 8.98 8.49 -2.77
CA LEU A 114 8.62 9.30 -3.93
C LEU A 114 9.70 9.25 -5.01
N SER A 115 10.98 9.27 -4.65
CA SER A 115 12.08 9.13 -5.61
C SER A 115 12.03 7.80 -6.35
N ILE A 116 11.75 6.68 -5.66
CA ILE A 116 11.56 5.36 -6.29
C ILE A 116 10.45 5.47 -7.36
N HIS A 117 9.30 6.02 -7.01
CA HIS A 117 8.18 6.19 -7.92
C HIS A 117 8.54 7.04 -9.15
N ASN A 118 9.20 8.18 -8.93
CA ASN A 118 9.57 9.13 -9.98
C ASN A 118 10.62 8.56 -10.94
N ASN A 119 11.47 7.66 -10.46
CA ASN A 119 12.50 6.97 -11.24
C ASN A 119 12.01 5.70 -11.94
N GLY A 120 10.69 5.47 -11.96
CA GLY A 120 10.09 4.35 -12.69
C GLY A 120 9.83 3.10 -11.86
N GLY A 121 10.15 3.11 -10.58
CA GLY A 121 9.81 2.05 -9.63
C GLY A 121 8.31 2.00 -9.31
N ILE A 122 7.94 1.05 -8.46
CA ILE A 122 6.55 0.73 -8.14
C ILE A 122 6.28 0.99 -6.66
N LEU A 123 5.20 1.73 -6.37
CA LEU A 123 4.57 1.74 -5.05
C LEU A 123 3.27 0.97 -5.15
N ALA A 124 3.19 -0.15 -4.46
CA ALA A 124 2.03 -1.03 -4.40
C ALA A 124 1.35 -0.93 -3.04
N GLY A 125 0.04 -1.10 -3.00
CA GLY A 125 -0.70 -1.12 -1.76
C GLY A 125 -1.98 -1.91 -1.84
N CYS A 126 -2.27 -2.65 -0.77
CA CYS A 126 -3.54 -3.34 -0.60
C CYS A 126 -4.32 -2.77 0.58
N SER A 127 -5.65 -2.76 0.49
CA SER A 127 -6.52 -2.28 1.55
C SER A 127 -6.10 -0.89 2.07
N ALA A 128 -5.56 -0.79 3.29
CA ALA A 128 -5.02 0.47 3.84
C ALA A 128 -3.93 1.07 2.95
N GLY A 129 -3.03 0.24 2.41
CA GLY A 129 -2.00 0.67 1.45
C GLY A 129 -2.55 1.24 0.16
N ALA A 130 -3.70 0.72 -0.32
CA ALA A 130 -4.41 1.28 -1.46
C ALA A 130 -5.10 2.61 -1.12
N MET A 131 -5.71 2.71 0.08
CA MET A 131 -6.45 3.91 0.51
C MET A 131 -5.58 5.16 0.55
N ILE A 132 -4.34 5.05 1.02
CA ILE A 132 -3.41 6.19 1.11
C ILE A 132 -3.00 6.73 -0.27
N MET A 133 -3.19 5.99 -1.36
CA MET A 133 -2.84 6.43 -2.71
C MET A 133 -3.86 7.42 -3.30
N GLY A 134 -5.09 7.45 -2.79
CA GLY A 134 -6.08 8.49 -3.12
C GLY A 134 -5.68 9.87 -2.59
N GLU A 135 -6.39 10.91 -3.01
CA GLU A 135 -6.19 12.25 -2.46
C GLU A 135 -6.84 12.39 -1.07
N LYS A 136 -7.90 11.63 -0.84
CA LYS A 136 -8.66 11.65 0.40
C LYS A 136 -8.97 10.23 0.87
N MET A 137 -8.98 10.04 2.18
CA MET A 137 -9.54 8.87 2.84
C MET A 137 -10.85 9.23 3.54
N ASN A 138 -11.58 8.24 4.06
CA ASN A 138 -12.82 8.48 4.82
C ASN A 138 -12.58 9.44 6.02
N LYS A 139 -11.48 9.22 6.73
CA LYS A 139 -11.01 10.11 7.81
C LYS A 139 -9.58 10.52 7.51
N GLY A 140 -9.36 11.67 6.86
CA GLY A 140 -8.02 12.18 6.62
C GLY A 140 -7.66 12.37 5.15
N LYS A 141 -6.38 12.63 4.93
CA LYS A 141 -5.77 12.85 3.61
C LYS A 141 -5.08 11.58 3.13
N GLY A 142 -4.95 11.42 1.83
CA GLY A 142 -4.03 10.49 1.21
C GLY A 142 -2.96 11.26 0.43
N PHE A 143 -2.06 10.54 -0.23
CA PHE A 143 -0.92 11.13 -0.94
C PHE A 143 -1.26 11.72 -2.31
N GLY A 144 -2.47 11.49 -2.81
CA GLY A 144 -2.97 12.15 -4.01
C GLY A 144 -2.37 11.66 -5.32
N PHE A 145 -1.86 10.45 -5.39
CA PHE A 145 -1.45 9.83 -6.65
C PHE A 145 -2.66 9.72 -7.60
N PHE A 146 -3.83 9.46 -7.06
CA PHE A 146 -5.11 9.56 -7.79
C PHE A 146 -5.81 10.85 -7.36
N LYS A 147 -5.66 11.91 -8.17
CA LYS A 147 -6.25 13.22 -7.89
C LYS A 147 -7.78 13.17 -7.89
N ASN A 148 -8.38 13.96 -7.03
CA ASN A 148 -9.83 14.04 -6.86
C ASN A 148 -10.48 12.68 -6.60
N SER A 149 -9.80 11.78 -5.90
CA SER A 149 -10.29 10.42 -5.64
C SER A 149 -10.22 10.02 -4.18
N MET A 150 -11.09 9.10 -3.83
CA MET A 150 -11.07 8.30 -2.62
C MET A 150 -11.05 6.83 -3.03
N VAL A 151 -10.05 6.09 -2.57
CA VAL A 151 -9.96 4.65 -2.80
C VAL A 151 -10.70 3.92 -1.69
N LEU A 152 -11.64 3.05 -2.06
CA LEU A 152 -12.40 2.20 -1.15
C LEU A 152 -12.05 0.73 -1.43
N PRO A 153 -11.29 0.09 -0.54
CA PRO A 153 -11.00 -1.34 -0.63
C PRO A 153 -12.21 -2.19 -0.24
N HIS A 154 -12.10 -3.49 -0.40
CA HIS A 154 -13.14 -4.47 -0.05
C HIS A 154 -14.48 -4.15 -0.69
N TRP A 155 -14.47 -3.65 -1.92
CA TRP A 155 -15.67 -3.27 -2.66
C TRP A 155 -16.54 -4.49 -2.91
N ASN A 156 -17.82 -4.40 -2.54
CA ASN A 156 -18.80 -5.43 -2.77
C ASN A 156 -20.19 -4.81 -2.96
N GLU A 157 -21.18 -5.63 -3.33
CA GLU A 157 -22.54 -5.18 -3.60
C GLU A 157 -23.20 -4.48 -2.41
N VAL A 158 -22.90 -4.89 -1.18
CA VAL A 158 -23.44 -4.30 0.06
C VAL A 158 -22.92 -2.88 0.24
N LEU A 159 -21.60 -2.70 0.08
CA LEU A 159 -20.95 -1.40 0.17
C LEU A 159 -21.43 -0.47 -0.94
N TYR A 160 -21.58 -0.97 -2.17
CA TYR A 160 -22.14 -0.23 -3.29
C TYR A 160 -23.54 0.30 -2.99
N LYS A 161 -24.46 -0.56 -2.49
CA LYS A 161 -25.82 -0.19 -2.11
C LYS A 161 -25.84 0.85 -0.96
N ALA A 162 -24.98 0.67 0.05
CA ALA A 162 -24.85 1.62 1.15
C ALA A 162 -24.41 3.00 0.68
N ILE A 163 -23.45 3.05 -0.26
CA ILE A 163 -22.97 4.32 -0.84
C ILE A 163 -24.04 4.97 -1.70
N LEU A 164 -24.77 4.21 -2.53
CA LEU A 164 -25.87 4.73 -3.33
C LEU A 164 -27.03 5.29 -2.47
N SER A 165 -27.33 4.63 -1.35
CA SER A 165 -28.36 5.14 -0.40
C SER A 165 -27.94 6.44 0.27
N SER A 166 -26.63 6.68 0.40
CA SER A 166 -26.03 7.91 0.93
C SER A 166 -25.79 8.98 -0.16
N SER A 167 -26.30 8.76 -1.36
CA SER A 167 -25.96 9.48 -2.60
C SER A 167 -26.13 11.01 -2.54
N LYS A 168 -27.01 11.54 -1.67
CA LYS A 168 -27.14 13.00 -1.47
C LYS A 168 -25.84 13.68 -1.03
N GLN A 169 -24.96 12.97 -0.34
CA GLN A 169 -23.64 13.48 0.04
C GLN A 169 -22.59 13.27 -1.03
N ILE A 170 -22.67 12.16 -1.79
CA ILE A 170 -21.69 11.80 -2.83
C ILE A 170 -21.81 12.75 -4.04
N HIS A 171 -23.02 13.07 -4.48
CA HIS A 171 -23.24 14.02 -5.59
C HIS A 171 -22.73 15.44 -5.30
N LYS A 172 -22.52 15.80 -4.04
CA LYS A 172 -21.89 17.07 -3.63
C LYS A 172 -20.38 16.95 -3.43
N SER A 173 -19.81 15.76 -3.46
CA SER A 173 -18.38 15.54 -3.29
C SER A 173 -17.64 15.83 -4.60
N LYS A 174 -16.56 16.61 -4.51
CA LYS A 174 -15.62 16.78 -5.64
C LYS A 174 -14.77 15.53 -5.92
N TYR A 175 -14.83 14.52 -5.04
CA TYR A 175 -14.00 13.33 -5.14
C TYR A 175 -14.72 12.19 -5.85
N LYS A 176 -14.00 11.52 -6.77
CA LYS A 176 -14.41 10.27 -7.40
C LYS A 176 -14.14 9.12 -6.44
N ILE A 177 -15.03 8.15 -6.38
CA ILE A 177 -14.85 6.92 -5.62
C ILE A 177 -14.26 5.87 -6.55
N LEU A 178 -13.13 5.30 -6.15
CA LEU A 178 -12.50 4.16 -6.79
C LEU A 178 -12.75 2.93 -5.92
N GLY A 179 -13.76 2.14 -6.27
CA GLY A 179 -14.07 0.88 -5.59
C GLY A 179 -13.13 -0.22 -6.08
N LEU A 180 -12.48 -0.93 -5.14
CA LEU A 180 -11.62 -2.07 -5.44
C LEU A 180 -12.27 -3.32 -4.89
N GLU A 181 -12.66 -4.22 -5.77
CA GLU A 181 -13.34 -5.48 -5.43
C GLU A 181 -12.44 -6.41 -4.61
N MET A 182 -13.10 -7.30 -3.86
CA MET A 182 -12.47 -8.48 -3.29
C MET A 182 -12.51 -9.56 -4.37
N ASN A 183 -11.36 -10.08 -4.74
CA ASN A 183 -11.25 -11.25 -5.62
C ASN A 183 -11.34 -12.53 -4.81
#